data_a19992d345f18718d5e0406e9b1d75f2
#
_entry.id   a19992d345f18718d5e0406e9b1d75f2
#
_cell.length_a   1.000
_cell.length_b   1.000
_cell.length_c   1.000
_cell.angle_alpha   90.00
_cell.angle_beta   90.00
_cell.angle_gamma   90.00
#
_symmetry.space_group_name_H-M   'P 1'
#
loop_
_entity.id
_entity.type
_entity.pdbx_description
1 polymer ?
#
loop_
_entity_poly.entity_id
_entity_poly.type
_entity_poly.pdbx_seq_one_letter_code
_entity_poly.pdbx_strand_id
1 'polypeptide(L)' 'MLDRDLDSYQEMKEMVRCVQLHFRHQKQQREIAEQLGISPSKVSRLLKRAYQEGIVRVHITLPPMARLA' A
#
# COMPACT_ATOMS: atom_id res chain seq x y z
N MET A 1 15.02 15.34 16.47
CA MET A 1 14.65 13.94 16.79
C MET A 1 13.16 13.73 16.79
N LEU A 2 12.39 14.59 17.44
CA LEU A 2 10.93 14.50 17.43
C LEU A 2 10.35 14.63 16.03
N ASP A 3 10.92 15.52 15.22
CA ASP A 3 10.43 15.74 13.85
C ASP A 3 10.60 14.51 12.98
N ARG A 4 11.69 13.78 13.18
CA ARG A 4 11.99 12.57 12.44
C ARG A 4 11.00 11.46 12.76
N ASP A 5 10.68 11.31 14.03
CA ASP A 5 9.72 10.31 14.47
C ASP A 5 8.31 10.63 13.97
N LEU A 6 7.96 11.93 13.96
CA LEU A 6 6.68 12.39 13.43
C LEU A 6 6.57 12.12 11.94
N ASP A 7 7.64 12.39 11.18
CA ASP A 7 7.65 12.14 9.75
C ASP A 7 7.52 10.66 9.43
N SER A 8 8.21 9.80 10.18
CA SER A 8 8.12 8.36 10.04
C SER A 8 6.72 7.86 10.37
N TYR A 9 6.12 8.41 11.41
CA TYR A 9 4.77 8.06 11.81
C TYR A 9 3.75 8.47 10.76
N GLN A 10 3.89 9.68 10.22
CA GLN A 10 3.01 10.18 9.17
C GLN A 10 3.14 9.34 7.90
N GLU A 11 4.37 9.00 7.53
CA GLU A 11 4.59 8.16 6.36
C GLU A 11 4.00 6.77 6.55
N MET A 12 4.12 6.22 7.74
CA MET A 12 3.52 4.92 8.05
C MET A 12 2.00 4.98 7.95
N LYS A 13 1.38 6.04 8.45
CA LYS A 13 -0.06 6.23 8.33
C LYS A 13 -0.50 6.32 6.87
N GLU A 14 0.23 7.10 6.08
CA GLU A 14 -0.05 7.23 4.66
C GLU A 14 0.08 5.87 3.95
N MET A 15 1.13 5.13 4.29
CA MET A 15 1.36 3.81 3.73
C MET A 15 0.21 2.85 4.05
N VAL A 16 -0.24 2.83 5.28
CA VAL A 16 -1.36 1.97 5.70
C VAL A 16 -2.63 2.38 4.97
N ARG A 17 -2.89 3.68 4.82
CA ARG A 17 -4.05 4.17 4.08
C ARG A 17 -3.98 3.77 2.61
N CYS A 18 -2.82 3.90 2.00
CA CYS A 18 -2.62 3.46 0.62
C CYS A 18 -2.94 1.98 0.46
N VAL A 19 -2.45 1.17 1.36
CA VAL A 19 -2.68 -0.28 1.36
C VAL A 19 -4.17 -0.59 1.48
N GLN A 20 -4.85 0.04 2.43
CA GLN A 20 -6.27 -0.18 2.62
C GLN A 20 -7.08 0.21 1.40
N LEU A 21 -6.79 1.36 0.83
CA LEU A 21 -7.52 1.85 -0.33
C LEU A 21 -7.26 0.99 -1.57
N HIS A 22 -6.03 0.55 -1.74
CA HIS A 22 -5.67 -0.24 -2.91
C HIS A 22 -6.20 -1.69 -2.83
N PHE A 23 -5.98 -2.37 -1.72
CA PHE A 23 -6.30 -3.79 -1.61
C PHE A 23 -7.71 -4.05 -1.09
N ARG A 24 -8.20 -3.24 -0.17
CA ARG A 24 -9.52 -3.44 0.40
C ARG A 24 -10.63 -2.80 -0.44
N HIS A 25 -10.38 -1.61 -0.97
CA HIS A 25 -11.37 -0.86 -1.73
C HIS A 25 -11.10 -0.85 -3.23
N GLN A 26 -10.05 -1.54 -3.66
CA GLN A 26 -9.69 -1.69 -5.07
C GLN A 26 -9.54 -0.35 -5.81
N LYS A 27 -9.07 0.66 -5.10
CA LYS A 27 -8.82 1.96 -5.69
C LYS A 27 -7.53 1.95 -6.50
N GLN A 28 -7.54 2.66 -7.62
CA GLN A 28 -6.34 2.84 -8.43
C GLN A 28 -5.41 3.85 -7.77
N GLN A 29 -4.12 3.77 -8.10
CA GLN A 29 -3.11 4.65 -7.48
C GLN A 29 -3.44 6.12 -7.68
N ARG A 30 -3.99 6.50 -8.84
CA ARG A 30 -4.40 7.86 -9.13
C ARG A 30 -5.49 8.34 -8.18
N GLU A 31 -6.48 7.49 -7.94
CA GLU A 31 -7.58 7.82 -7.03
C GLU A 31 -7.08 7.95 -5.59
N ILE A 32 -6.16 7.07 -5.19
CA ILE A 32 -5.56 7.12 -3.86
C ILE A 32 -4.79 8.43 -3.69
N ALA A 33 -4.02 8.81 -4.70
CA ALA A 33 -3.24 10.04 -4.68
C ALA A 33 -4.15 11.25 -4.49
N GLU A 34 -5.25 11.31 -5.20
CA GLU A 34 -6.22 12.39 -5.09
C GLU A 34 -6.85 12.42 -3.71
N GLN A 35 -7.25 11.27 -3.20
CA GLN A 35 -7.92 11.15 -1.91
C GLN A 35 -7.01 11.54 -0.76
N LEU A 36 -5.74 11.17 -0.83
CA LEU A 36 -4.78 11.45 0.25
C LEU A 36 -4.03 12.77 0.05
N GLY A 37 -4.20 13.42 -1.10
CA GLY A 37 -3.50 14.66 -1.38
C GLY A 37 -2.00 14.50 -1.58
N ILE A 38 -1.58 13.37 -2.14
CA ILE A 38 -0.18 13.08 -2.42
C ILE A 38 -0.03 12.73 -3.90
N SER A 39 1.21 12.67 -4.38
CA SER A 39 1.46 12.35 -5.78
C SER A 39 1.24 10.86 -6.06
N PRO A 40 0.85 10.49 -7.29
CA PRO A 40 0.76 9.08 -7.66
C PRO A 40 2.09 8.34 -7.51
N SER A 41 3.21 9.02 -7.76
CA SER A 41 4.54 8.45 -7.57
C SER A 41 4.77 8.06 -6.12
N LYS A 42 4.31 8.91 -5.20
CA LYS A 42 4.44 8.62 -3.77
C LYS A 42 3.57 7.44 -3.38
N VAL A 43 2.35 7.35 -3.92
CA VAL A 43 1.47 6.20 -3.69
C VAL A 43 2.16 4.91 -4.13
N SER A 44 2.72 4.91 -5.33
CA SER A 44 3.42 3.76 -5.87
C SER A 44 4.59 3.34 -4.96
N ARG A 45 5.37 4.32 -4.52
CA ARG A 45 6.50 4.07 -3.62
C ARG A 45 6.05 3.50 -2.28
N LEU A 46 4.99 4.05 -1.71
CA LEU A 46 4.47 3.59 -0.42
C LEU A 46 3.92 2.18 -0.50
N LEU A 47 3.20 1.84 -1.58
CA LEU A 47 2.70 0.49 -1.79
C LEU A 47 3.83 -0.51 -1.93
N LYS A 48 4.86 -0.14 -2.69
CA LYS A 48 6.04 -0.98 -2.87
C LYS A 48 6.77 -1.21 -1.55
N ARG A 49 6.91 -0.15 -0.77
CA ARG A 49 7.55 -0.23 0.54
C ARG A 49 6.76 -1.12 1.50
N ALA A 50 5.43 -0.97 1.52
CA ALA A 50 4.57 -1.81 2.34
C ALA A 50 4.74 -3.29 1.99
N TYR A 51 4.85 -3.57 0.71
CA TYR A 51 5.08 -4.92 0.23
C TYR A 51 6.42 -5.46 0.72
N GLN A 52 7.48 -4.65 0.58
CA GLN A 52 8.82 -5.04 0.98
C GLN A 52 8.94 -5.26 2.49
N GLU A 53 8.22 -4.49 3.28
CA GLU A 53 8.24 -4.60 4.74
C GLU A 53 7.28 -5.65 5.28
N GLY A 54 6.57 -6.36 4.39
CA GLY A 54 5.67 -7.41 4.79
C GLY A 54 4.38 -6.94 5.45
N ILE A 55 4.06 -5.65 5.29
CA ILE A 55 2.81 -5.10 5.82
C ILE A 55 1.62 -5.63 5.03
N VAL A 56 1.86 -5.94 3.76
CA VAL A 56 0.86 -6.50 2.86
C VAL A 56 1.30 -7.90 2.46
N ARG A 57 0.43 -8.86 2.70
CA ARG A 57 0.62 -10.21 2.20
C ARG A 57 -0.42 -10.46 1.12
N VAL A 58 0.05 -10.74 -0.08
CA VAL A 58 -0.85 -11.10 -1.16
C VAL A 58 -1.09 -12.60 -1.09
N HIS A 59 -2.30 -12.97 -0.73
CA HIS A 59 -2.73 -14.36 -0.80
C HIS A 59 -3.35 -14.59 -2.17
N ILE A 60 -2.60 -15.27 -3.02
CA ILE A 60 -3.14 -15.69 -4.31
C ILE A 60 -3.75 -17.06 -4.08
N THR A 61 -5.09 -17.09 -4.07
CA THR A 61 -5.80 -18.35 -4.01
C THR A 61 -5.93 -18.89 -5.43
N LEU A 62 -5.09 -19.85 -5.76
CA LEU A 62 -5.16 -20.50 -7.07
C LEU A 62 -6.28 -21.53 -7.10
N PRO A 63 -7.02 -21.62 -8.22
CA PRO A 63 -8.00 -22.68 -8.38
C PRO A 63 -7.32 -24.05 -8.28
N PRO A 64 -8.05 -25.09 -7.85
CA PRO A 64 -7.46 -26.43 -7.73
C PRO A 64 -6.78 -26.94 -9.00
N MET A 65 -7.31 -26.59 -10.15
CA MET A 65 -6.73 -26.99 -11.42
C MET A 65 -5.35 -26.36 -11.64
N ALA A 66 -5.15 -25.13 -11.21
CA ALA A 66 -3.85 -24.48 -11.34
C ALA A 66 -2.81 -25.09 -10.41
N ARG A 67 -3.25 -25.66 -9.29
CA ARG A 67 -2.36 -26.34 -8.36
C ARG A 67 -1.84 -27.66 -8.88
N LEU A 68 -2.61 -28.29 -9.76
CA LEU A 68 -2.25 -29.56 -10.34
C LEU A 68 -1.32 -29.40 -11.53
N ALA A 69 -1.22 -28.21 -12.06
CA ALA A 69 -0.29 -27.90 -13.12
C ALA A 69 1.09 -27.59 -12.56
#